data_a3025df1ce963a439fa21d86b251335a
#
_entry.id   a3025df1ce963a439fa21d86b251335a
#
_cell.length_a   1.000
_cell.length_b   1.000
_cell.length_c   1.000
_cell.angle_alpha   90.00
_cell.angle_beta   90.00
_cell.angle_gamma   90.00
#
_symmetry.space_group_name_H-M   'P 1'
#
loop_
_entity.id
_entity.type
_entity.pdbx_description
1 polymer ?
#
loop_
_entity_poly.entity_id
_entity_poly.type
_entity_poly.pdbx_seq_one_letter_code
_entity_poly.pdbx_strand_id
1 'polypeptide(L)'
;MKNLKSLYSYLIVVVGFIFISYAYNPQLLKGKIVNQSDISSWEGMAHEIVEHNKTNPDDKTLWTNSMFGGMPATSISAEHPGDFTEPLYNLLLIGERPASYLFISLLGGFLLFLAFGANVWLSAIGAIAITFCSYNMQIIQVGHNSKMLAIAYMPWVLAALVYAYRKKPLLGSIFFAFALSFQIKANHPQITYYLAFIVLGYAIAQMCGAIKNKTFPSFFRTSLMVLVAGLLGI
;
A
#
# COMPACT_ATOMS: atom_id res chain seq x y z
N MET A 1 6.32 -31.49 -13.24
CA MET A 1 5.17 -30.98 -14.02
C MET A 1 4.07 -30.34 -13.18
N LYS A 2 3.72 -30.81 -11.96
CA LYS A 2 2.71 -30.13 -11.09
C LYS A 2 3.08 -28.70 -10.72
N ASN A 3 4.35 -28.41 -10.42
CA ASN A 3 4.81 -27.06 -10.05
C ASN A 3 4.74 -26.03 -11.19
N LEU A 4 4.96 -26.46 -12.43
CA LEU A 4 4.92 -25.56 -13.60
C LEU A 4 3.48 -25.09 -13.89
N LYS A 5 2.49 -26.00 -13.84
CA LYS A 5 1.07 -25.64 -14.03
C LYS A 5 0.56 -24.67 -12.96
N SER A 6 1.04 -24.83 -11.74
CA SER A 6 0.72 -23.88 -10.65
C SER A 6 1.29 -22.48 -10.93
N LEU A 7 2.55 -22.38 -11.37
CA LEU A 7 3.20 -21.10 -11.68
C LEU A 7 2.47 -20.34 -12.80
N TYR A 8 2.01 -21.04 -13.84
CA TYR A 8 1.24 -20.41 -14.91
C TYR A 8 -0.05 -19.74 -14.42
N SER A 9 -0.75 -20.34 -13.44
CA SER A 9 -1.98 -19.75 -12.91
C SER A 9 -1.70 -18.42 -12.20
N TYR A 10 -0.61 -18.30 -11.43
CA TYR A 10 -0.20 -17.05 -10.81
C TYR A 10 0.16 -15.98 -11.85
N LEU A 11 0.93 -16.39 -12.86
CA LEU A 11 1.34 -15.48 -13.94
C LEU A 11 0.12 -14.96 -14.72
N ILE A 12 -0.83 -15.82 -15.06
CA ILE A 12 -2.08 -15.44 -15.74
C ILE A 12 -2.84 -14.39 -14.90
N VAL A 13 -2.95 -14.61 -13.60
CA VAL A 13 -3.65 -13.68 -12.70
C VAL A 13 -2.94 -12.33 -12.67
N VAL A 14 -1.62 -12.29 -12.51
CA VAL A 14 -0.85 -11.04 -12.47
C VAL A 14 -0.95 -10.27 -13.78
N VAL A 15 -0.83 -10.96 -14.93
CA VAL A 15 -1.02 -10.34 -16.25
C VAL A 15 -2.45 -9.86 -16.41
N GLY A 16 -3.43 -10.64 -15.95
CA GLY A 16 -4.84 -10.25 -15.93
C GLY A 16 -5.08 -8.99 -15.09
N PHE A 17 -4.40 -8.83 -13.98
CA PHE A 17 -4.49 -7.63 -13.14
C PHE A 17 -3.95 -6.39 -13.84
N ILE A 18 -2.81 -6.51 -14.54
CA ILE A 18 -2.29 -5.41 -15.38
C ILE A 18 -3.33 -5.04 -16.44
N PHE A 19 -3.86 -6.04 -17.15
CA PHE A 19 -4.87 -5.81 -18.19
C PHE A 19 -6.11 -5.10 -17.62
N ILE A 20 -6.69 -5.58 -16.51
CA ILE A 20 -7.89 -5.00 -15.88
C ILE A 20 -7.62 -3.56 -15.42
N SER A 21 -6.43 -3.28 -14.85
CA SER A 21 -6.06 -1.95 -14.38
C SER A 21 -6.06 -0.91 -15.51
N TYR A 22 -5.57 -1.29 -16.68
CA TYR A 22 -5.58 -0.41 -17.87
C TYR A 22 -6.92 -0.42 -18.60
N ALA A 23 -7.64 -1.55 -18.62
CA ALA A 23 -8.96 -1.64 -19.23
C ALA A 23 -9.99 -0.73 -18.56
N TYR A 24 -9.83 -0.46 -17.26
CA TYR A 24 -10.66 0.50 -16.54
C TYR A 24 -10.43 1.95 -16.99
N ASN A 25 -9.19 2.30 -17.37
CA ASN A 25 -8.80 3.62 -17.87
C ASN A 25 -8.04 3.53 -19.20
N PRO A 26 -8.67 3.12 -20.30
CA PRO A 26 -7.96 2.84 -21.56
C PRO A 26 -7.35 4.09 -22.19
N GLN A 27 -7.75 5.28 -21.77
CA GLN A 27 -7.19 6.53 -22.24
C GLN A 27 -5.73 6.76 -21.80
N LEU A 28 -5.30 6.10 -20.73
CA LEU A 28 -3.91 6.11 -20.26
C LEU A 28 -2.95 5.55 -21.33
N LEU A 29 -3.39 4.52 -22.08
CA LEU A 29 -2.60 3.96 -23.20
C LEU A 29 -2.40 4.93 -24.35
N LYS A 30 -3.16 6.02 -24.37
CA LYS A 30 -3.03 7.12 -25.38
C LYS A 30 -2.28 8.32 -24.80
N GLY A 31 -1.60 8.16 -23.65
CA GLY A 31 -0.86 9.24 -22.99
C GLY A 31 -1.76 10.32 -22.36
N LYS A 32 -3.07 10.05 -22.19
CA LYS A 32 -3.97 10.98 -21.51
C LYS A 32 -3.92 10.74 -20.01
N ILE A 33 -3.97 11.82 -19.24
CA ILE A 33 -4.08 11.77 -17.76
C ILE A 33 -5.53 11.93 -17.35
N VAL A 34 -5.88 11.36 -16.18
CA VAL A 34 -7.20 11.57 -15.57
C VAL A 34 -7.21 12.95 -14.92
N ASN A 35 -8.16 13.79 -15.31
CA ASN A 35 -8.37 15.07 -14.64
C ASN A 35 -9.01 14.84 -13.27
N GLN A 36 -8.32 15.26 -12.23
CA GLN A 36 -8.71 15.07 -10.83
C GLN A 36 -8.69 16.43 -10.12
N SER A 37 -9.83 16.84 -9.55
CA SER A 37 -9.99 18.17 -8.93
C SER A 37 -8.99 18.43 -7.80
N ASP A 38 -8.69 17.40 -6.99
CA ASP A 38 -7.76 17.53 -5.87
C ASP A 38 -6.32 17.72 -6.32
N ILE A 39 -5.95 17.20 -7.49
CA ILE A 39 -4.60 17.42 -8.06
C ILE A 39 -4.43 18.89 -8.43
N SER A 40 -5.41 19.49 -9.10
CA SER A 40 -5.34 20.93 -9.45
C SER A 40 -5.29 21.82 -8.20
N SER A 41 -6.04 21.44 -7.16
CA SER A 41 -6.00 22.14 -5.87
C SER A 41 -4.65 21.96 -5.18
N TRP A 42 -4.08 20.75 -5.20
CA TRP A 42 -2.76 20.45 -4.65
C TRP A 42 -1.66 21.23 -5.37
N GLU A 43 -1.68 21.32 -6.70
CA GLU A 43 -0.72 22.09 -7.49
C GLU A 43 -0.71 23.56 -7.06
N GLY A 44 -1.88 24.16 -6.82
CA GLY A 44 -1.99 25.51 -6.29
C GLY A 44 -1.41 25.66 -4.88
N MET A 45 -1.69 24.70 -3.99
CA MET A 45 -1.21 24.71 -2.61
C MET A 45 0.31 24.47 -2.50
N ALA A 46 0.86 23.60 -3.35
CA ALA A 46 2.28 23.26 -3.34
C ALA A 46 3.15 24.27 -4.12
N HIS A 47 2.55 25.15 -4.90
CA HIS A 47 3.27 26.03 -5.84
C HIS A 47 4.39 26.83 -5.17
N GLU A 48 4.10 27.48 -4.03
CA GLU A 48 5.09 28.27 -3.28
C GLU A 48 6.31 27.43 -2.87
N ILE A 49 6.08 26.24 -2.34
CA ILE A 49 7.14 25.33 -1.88
C ILE A 49 7.96 24.82 -3.07
N VAL A 50 7.30 24.41 -4.13
CA VAL A 50 7.95 23.86 -5.34
C VAL A 50 8.83 24.93 -6.00
N GLU A 51 8.35 26.15 -6.16
CA GLU A 51 9.13 27.25 -6.76
C GLU A 51 10.28 27.68 -5.85
N HIS A 52 10.06 27.76 -4.52
CA HIS A 52 11.15 28.08 -3.59
C HIS A 52 12.25 27.02 -3.65
N ASN A 53 11.89 25.73 -3.55
CA ASN A 53 12.87 24.63 -3.55
C ASN A 53 13.61 24.47 -4.89
N LYS A 54 12.96 24.85 -5.98
CA LYS A 54 13.58 24.87 -7.33
C LYS A 54 14.61 25.99 -7.48
N THR A 55 14.32 27.15 -6.93
CA THR A 55 15.20 28.33 -6.99
C THR A 55 16.29 28.30 -5.92
N ASN A 56 16.07 27.59 -4.82
CA ASN A 56 16.98 27.49 -3.68
C ASN A 56 17.25 26.01 -3.33
N PRO A 57 17.97 25.25 -4.16
CA PRO A 57 18.15 23.81 -3.97
C PRO A 57 18.92 23.44 -2.69
N ASP A 58 19.76 24.36 -2.20
CA ASP A 58 20.56 24.19 -0.97
C ASP A 58 19.84 24.70 0.30
N ASP A 59 18.70 25.41 0.16
CA ASP A 59 17.89 25.94 1.25
C ASP A 59 16.42 25.60 1.06
N LYS A 60 16.11 24.30 1.09
CA LYS A 60 14.75 23.80 0.89
C LYS A 60 13.86 24.10 2.08
N THR A 61 12.70 24.67 1.82
CA THR A 61 11.72 24.96 2.87
C THR A 61 10.87 23.74 3.22
N LEU A 62 10.56 23.61 4.51
CA LEU A 62 9.55 22.68 5.04
C LEU A 62 8.32 23.43 5.59
N TRP A 63 8.17 24.69 5.20
CA TRP A 63 7.07 25.56 5.61
C TRP A 63 6.44 26.25 4.40
N THR A 64 5.13 26.46 4.42
CA THR A 64 4.40 27.30 3.45
C THR A 64 3.58 28.36 4.15
N ASN A 65 3.50 29.54 3.55
CA ASN A 65 2.63 30.62 3.99
C ASN A 65 1.32 30.71 3.18
N SER A 66 1.21 29.92 2.09
CA SER A 66 0.06 29.98 1.18
C SER A 66 -1.23 29.39 1.74
N MET A 67 -1.17 28.71 2.88
CA MET A 67 -2.30 28.02 3.50
C MET A 67 -2.41 28.31 4.99
N PHE A 68 -3.64 28.49 5.49
CA PHE A 68 -3.98 28.62 6.92
C PHE A 68 -3.17 29.68 7.69
N GLY A 69 -2.60 30.67 7.00
CA GLY A 69 -1.69 31.65 7.63
C GLY A 69 -0.29 31.10 7.94
N GLY A 70 0.05 29.95 7.41
CA GLY A 70 1.32 29.24 7.58
C GLY A 70 1.16 27.86 8.18
N MET A 71 1.80 26.85 7.56
CA MET A 71 1.78 25.47 8.05
C MET A 71 3.03 24.69 7.58
N PRO A 72 3.36 23.57 8.28
CA PRO A 72 4.40 22.65 7.80
C PRO A 72 4.08 22.06 6.42
N ALA A 73 5.07 22.03 5.54
CA ALA A 73 4.95 21.51 4.18
C ALA A 73 4.92 19.97 4.07
N THR A 74 5.16 19.27 5.18
CA THR A 74 5.34 17.80 5.21
C THR A 74 4.15 17.01 4.66
N SER A 75 2.92 17.55 4.79
CA SER A 75 1.70 16.92 4.27
C SER A 75 1.39 17.28 2.83
N ILE A 76 2.07 18.30 2.27
CA ILE A 76 1.79 18.82 0.92
C ILE A 76 2.89 18.45 -0.05
N SER A 77 4.15 18.78 0.28
CA SER A 77 5.31 18.54 -0.57
C SER A 77 6.55 18.49 0.30
N ALA A 78 7.00 17.29 0.68
CA ALA A 78 8.26 17.08 1.35
C ALA A 78 9.08 16.07 0.56
N GLU A 79 10.36 16.36 0.38
CA GLU A 79 11.31 15.42 -0.15
C GLU A 79 11.90 14.59 1.00
N HIS A 80 12.05 13.29 0.79
CA HIS A 80 12.64 12.37 1.77
C HIS A 80 13.95 11.80 1.20
N PRO A 81 15.05 12.55 1.24
CA PRO A 81 16.34 12.06 0.75
C PRO A 81 16.79 10.88 1.61
N GLY A 82 17.31 9.82 0.96
CA GLY A 82 17.83 8.64 1.65
C GLY A 82 16.83 7.50 1.85
N ASP A 83 15.65 7.58 1.26
CA ASP A 83 14.70 6.46 1.26
C ASP A 83 15.21 5.32 0.36
N PHE A 84 15.84 4.32 0.98
CA PHE A 84 16.36 3.15 0.29
C PHE A 84 15.27 2.23 -0.29
N THR A 85 14.01 2.40 0.11
CA THR A 85 12.88 1.61 -0.38
C THR A 85 12.31 2.16 -1.68
N GLU A 86 12.68 3.39 -2.08
CA GLU A 86 12.12 4.08 -3.23
C GLU A 86 12.25 3.31 -4.56
N PRO A 87 13.38 2.66 -4.90
CA PRO A 87 13.46 1.91 -6.15
C PRO A 87 12.46 0.76 -6.22
N LEU A 88 12.25 0.04 -5.10
CA LEU A 88 11.29 -1.05 -5.03
C LEU A 88 9.85 -0.54 -5.05
N TYR A 89 9.59 0.57 -4.35
CA TYR A 89 8.29 1.23 -4.36
C TYR A 89 7.90 1.66 -5.77
N ASN A 90 8.79 2.32 -6.50
CA ASN A 90 8.57 2.77 -7.87
C ASN A 90 8.42 1.59 -8.85
N LEU A 91 9.16 0.49 -8.63
CA LEU A 91 9.00 -0.73 -9.42
C LEU A 91 7.61 -1.34 -9.27
N LEU A 92 7.01 -1.27 -8.08
CA LEU A 92 5.64 -1.77 -7.84
C LEU A 92 4.57 -0.87 -8.43
N LEU A 93 4.83 0.44 -8.56
CA LEU A 93 3.96 1.40 -9.22
C LEU A 93 4.04 1.27 -10.74
N ILE A 94 3.69 0.09 -11.28
CA ILE A 94 3.76 -0.18 -12.73
C ILE A 94 2.77 0.72 -13.48
N GLY A 95 3.32 1.64 -14.30
CA GLY A 95 2.56 2.49 -15.20
C GLY A 95 1.96 3.74 -14.54
N GLU A 96 1.05 4.36 -15.29
CA GLU A 96 0.48 5.64 -14.93
C GLU A 96 -0.67 5.50 -13.92
N ARG A 97 -0.85 6.50 -13.08
CA ARG A 97 -2.03 6.57 -12.18
C ARG A 97 -3.30 6.91 -12.98
N PRO A 98 -4.47 6.31 -12.63
CA PRO A 98 -4.72 5.47 -11.47
C PRO A 98 -4.49 3.97 -11.71
N ALA A 99 -4.07 3.52 -12.90
CA ALA A 99 -3.88 2.09 -13.20
C ALA A 99 -2.87 1.43 -12.25
N SER A 100 -1.78 2.13 -11.89
CA SER A 100 -0.80 1.66 -10.92
C SER A 100 -1.42 1.39 -9.53
N TYR A 101 -2.33 2.25 -9.07
CA TYR A 101 -3.00 2.08 -7.77
C TYR A 101 -3.96 0.89 -7.77
N LEU A 102 -4.69 0.71 -8.88
CA LEU A 102 -5.56 -0.46 -9.05
C LEU A 102 -4.74 -1.74 -9.06
N PHE A 103 -3.61 -1.76 -9.77
CA PHE A 103 -2.72 -2.92 -9.80
C PHE A 103 -2.18 -3.28 -8.41
N ILE A 104 -1.69 -2.32 -7.63
CA ILE A 104 -1.21 -2.54 -6.26
C ILE A 104 -2.33 -3.08 -5.37
N SER A 105 -3.53 -2.52 -5.47
CA SER A 105 -4.70 -2.97 -4.72
C SER A 105 -5.09 -4.41 -5.07
N LEU A 106 -5.13 -4.74 -6.38
CA LEU A 106 -5.41 -6.08 -6.87
C LEU A 106 -4.38 -7.10 -6.36
N LEU A 107 -3.10 -6.74 -6.46
CA LEU A 107 -2.03 -7.62 -6.01
C LEU A 107 -2.05 -7.81 -4.50
N GLY A 108 -2.30 -6.75 -3.72
CA GLY A 108 -2.45 -6.82 -2.28
C GLY A 108 -3.62 -7.68 -1.82
N GLY A 109 -4.79 -7.49 -2.42
CA GLY A 109 -5.97 -8.32 -2.16
C GLY A 109 -5.72 -9.79 -2.50
N PHE A 110 -5.07 -10.06 -3.62
CA PHE A 110 -4.69 -11.39 -4.04
C PHE A 110 -3.76 -12.08 -3.02
N LEU A 111 -2.70 -11.40 -2.60
CA LEU A 111 -1.76 -11.91 -1.58
C LEU A 111 -2.47 -12.17 -0.25
N LEU A 112 -3.41 -11.32 0.15
CA LEU A 112 -4.18 -11.48 1.38
C LEU A 112 -5.02 -12.76 1.36
N PHE A 113 -5.79 -13.00 0.30
CA PHE A 113 -6.58 -14.23 0.19
C PHE A 113 -5.72 -15.49 0.10
N LEU A 114 -4.58 -15.43 -0.60
CA LEU A 114 -3.59 -16.53 -0.60
C LEU A 114 -3.01 -16.79 0.79
N ALA A 115 -2.73 -15.76 1.57
CA ALA A 115 -2.23 -15.90 2.94
C ALA A 115 -3.27 -16.59 3.84
N PHE A 116 -4.56 -16.32 3.63
CA PHE A 116 -5.66 -17.03 4.28
C PHE A 116 -5.85 -18.47 3.80
N GLY A 117 -5.23 -18.86 2.69
CA GLY A 117 -5.25 -20.23 2.15
C GLY A 117 -6.30 -20.44 1.05
N ALA A 118 -6.85 -19.38 0.48
CA ALA A 118 -7.70 -19.51 -0.69
C ALA A 118 -6.90 -19.98 -1.92
N ASN A 119 -7.56 -20.64 -2.86
CA ASN A 119 -6.92 -21.01 -4.12
C ASN A 119 -6.72 -19.76 -5.02
N VAL A 120 -5.89 -19.91 -6.07
CA VAL A 120 -5.48 -18.81 -6.95
C VAL A 120 -6.67 -18.06 -7.56
N TRP A 121 -7.68 -18.79 -8.06
CA TRP A 121 -8.82 -18.19 -8.74
C TRP A 121 -9.76 -17.45 -7.77
N LEU A 122 -10.05 -18.05 -6.61
CA LEU A 122 -10.85 -17.40 -5.58
C LEU A 122 -10.13 -16.17 -5.03
N SER A 123 -8.80 -16.24 -4.88
CA SER A 123 -7.99 -15.09 -4.47
C SER A 123 -8.05 -13.96 -5.50
N ALA A 124 -8.04 -14.28 -6.79
CA ALA A 124 -8.18 -13.30 -7.86
C ALA A 124 -9.55 -12.61 -7.84
N ILE A 125 -10.63 -13.38 -7.69
CA ILE A 125 -12.01 -12.83 -7.59
C ILE A 125 -12.13 -11.94 -6.36
N GLY A 126 -11.63 -12.37 -5.21
CA GLY A 126 -11.64 -11.57 -3.98
C GLY A 126 -10.85 -10.27 -4.12
N ALA A 127 -9.70 -10.31 -4.79
CA ALA A 127 -8.90 -9.12 -5.08
C ALA A 127 -9.65 -8.12 -5.96
N ILE A 128 -10.34 -8.59 -7.00
CA ILE A 128 -11.18 -7.75 -7.87
C ILE A 128 -12.32 -7.12 -7.05
N ALA A 129 -13.00 -7.90 -6.22
CA ALA A 129 -14.11 -7.40 -5.40
C ALA A 129 -13.67 -6.30 -4.41
N ILE A 130 -12.52 -6.45 -3.76
CA ILE A 130 -11.98 -5.42 -2.85
C ILE A 130 -11.55 -4.17 -3.63
N THR A 131 -10.83 -4.36 -4.74
CA THR A 131 -10.25 -3.24 -5.49
C THR A 131 -11.32 -2.38 -6.16
N PHE A 132 -12.32 -3.00 -6.77
CA PHE A 132 -13.37 -2.30 -7.51
C PHE A 132 -14.60 -2.00 -6.67
N CYS A 133 -14.48 -1.91 -5.34
CA CYS A 133 -15.56 -1.39 -4.53
C CYS A 133 -15.82 0.09 -4.86
N SER A 134 -17.07 0.53 -4.77
CA SER A 134 -17.49 1.88 -5.15
C SER A 134 -16.71 2.98 -4.43
N TYR A 135 -16.32 2.76 -3.18
CA TYR A 135 -15.54 3.72 -2.41
C TYR A 135 -14.18 4.02 -3.06
N ASN A 136 -13.44 2.99 -3.48
CA ASN A 136 -12.14 3.17 -4.13
C ASN A 136 -12.28 3.93 -5.45
N MET A 137 -13.34 3.65 -6.19
CA MET A 137 -13.61 4.36 -7.46
C MET A 137 -13.90 5.85 -7.24
N GLN A 138 -14.66 6.17 -6.19
CA GLN A 138 -14.95 7.56 -5.84
C GLN A 138 -13.69 8.33 -5.44
N ILE A 139 -12.84 7.77 -4.59
CA ILE A 139 -11.61 8.45 -4.15
C ILE A 139 -10.58 8.61 -5.28
N ILE A 140 -10.54 7.68 -6.25
CA ILE A 140 -9.73 7.84 -7.46
C ILE A 140 -10.28 8.98 -8.32
N GLN A 141 -11.59 9.06 -8.51
CA GLN A 141 -12.21 10.08 -9.34
C GLN A 141 -11.95 11.49 -8.81
N VAL A 142 -12.02 11.68 -7.51
CA VAL A 142 -11.77 12.98 -6.87
C VAL A 142 -10.29 13.35 -6.86
N GLY A 143 -9.39 12.36 -6.78
CA GLY A 143 -7.94 12.58 -6.78
C GLY A 143 -7.28 12.45 -5.41
N HIS A 144 -7.92 11.78 -4.44
CA HIS A 144 -7.31 11.44 -3.16
C HIS A 144 -6.26 10.33 -3.32
N ASN A 145 -5.19 10.61 -4.08
CA ASN A 145 -4.20 9.62 -4.53
C ASN A 145 -3.43 9.00 -3.36
N SER A 146 -2.97 9.80 -2.40
CA SER A 146 -2.29 9.30 -1.19
C SER A 146 -3.19 8.37 -0.38
N LYS A 147 -4.48 8.71 -0.24
CA LYS A 147 -5.48 7.89 0.43
C LYS A 147 -5.69 6.56 -0.29
N MET A 148 -5.88 6.61 -1.62
CA MET A 148 -6.05 5.39 -2.41
C MET A 148 -4.85 4.47 -2.30
N LEU A 149 -3.64 5.03 -2.36
CA LEU A 149 -2.41 4.26 -2.27
C LEU A 149 -2.22 3.64 -0.87
N ALA A 150 -2.51 4.41 0.19
CA ALA A 150 -2.50 3.88 1.55
C ALA A 150 -3.50 2.72 1.74
N ILE A 151 -4.70 2.81 1.16
CA ILE A 151 -5.70 1.73 1.16
C ILE A 151 -5.21 0.52 0.35
N ALA A 152 -4.57 0.75 -0.80
CA ALA A 152 -4.06 -0.31 -1.66
C ALA A 152 -2.97 -1.15 -0.99
N TYR A 153 -2.17 -0.55 -0.11
CA TYR A 153 -1.15 -1.26 0.68
C TYR A 153 -1.68 -1.93 1.96
N MET A 154 -2.88 -1.59 2.46
CA MET A 154 -3.44 -2.28 3.65
C MET A 154 -3.50 -3.81 3.49
N PRO A 155 -4.01 -4.36 2.38
CA PRO A 155 -4.04 -5.82 2.20
C PRO A 155 -2.64 -6.46 2.17
N TRP A 156 -1.59 -5.75 1.72
CA TRP A 156 -0.21 -6.23 1.75
C TRP A 156 0.28 -6.41 3.19
N VAL A 157 0.05 -5.40 4.03
CA VAL A 157 0.40 -5.45 5.45
C VAL A 157 -0.31 -6.61 6.14
N LEU A 158 -1.61 -6.76 5.90
CA LEU A 158 -2.41 -7.85 6.46
C LEU A 158 -1.99 -9.21 5.91
N ALA A 159 -1.67 -9.32 4.61
CA ALA A 159 -1.18 -10.57 4.02
C ALA A 159 0.13 -11.02 4.66
N ALA A 160 1.07 -10.11 4.84
CA ALA A 160 2.35 -10.37 5.49
C ALA A 160 2.17 -10.79 6.94
N LEU A 161 1.28 -10.10 7.68
CA LEU A 161 0.93 -10.43 9.06
C LEU A 161 0.33 -11.83 9.17
N VAL A 162 -0.68 -12.14 8.35
CA VAL A 162 -1.31 -13.47 8.31
C VAL A 162 -0.28 -14.55 7.95
N TYR A 163 0.59 -14.28 7.00
CA TYR A 163 1.65 -15.20 6.60
C TYR A 163 2.67 -15.45 7.71
N ALA A 164 3.03 -14.42 8.49
CA ALA A 164 3.91 -14.55 9.64
C ALA A 164 3.33 -15.51 10.70
N TYR A 165 2.07 -15.34 11.07
CA TYR A 165 1.45 -16.18 12.09
C TYR A 165 1.07 -17.58 11.61
N ARG A 166 0.71 -17.74 10.34
CA ARG A 166 0.17 -19.01 9.82
C ARG A 166 1.18 -19.88 9.08
N LYS A 167 2.27 -19.30 8.59
CA LYS A 167 3.20 -20.01 7.69
C LYS A 167 4.66 -19.91 8.14
N LYS A 168 5.30 -18.77 7.91
CA LYS A 168 6.73 -18.56 8.12
C LYS A 168 6.96 -17.25 8.89
N PRO A 169 7.19 -17.30 10.21
CA PRO A 169 7.31 -16.12 11.06
C PRO A 169 8.34 -15.10 10.55
N LEU A 170 9.58 -15.50 10.31
CA LEU A 170 10.64 -14.61 9.88
C LEU A 170 10.35 -13.96 8.51
N LEU A 171 10.01 -14.77 7.52
CA LEU A 171 9.74 -14.26 6.16
C LEU A 171 8.51 -13.35 6.13
N GLY A 172 7.44 -13.72 6.88
CA GLY A 172 6.26 -12.89 7.03
C GLY A 172 6.56 -11.56 7.71
N SER A 173 7.44 -11.55 8.73
CA SER A 173 7.86 -10.31 9.39
C SER A 173 8.68 -9.40 8.47
N ILE A 174 9.56 -9.97 7.64
CA ILE A 174 10.30 -9.19 6.62
C ILE A 174 9.32 -8.54 5.63
N PHE A 175 8.37 -9.31 5.10
CA PHE A 175 7.35 -8.75 4.20
C PHE A 175 6.46 -7.72 4.90
N PHE A 176 6.20 -7.89 6.20
CA PHE A 176 5.45 -6.91 7.00
C PHE A 176 6.19 -5.58 7.11
N ALA A 177 7.51 -5.59 7.33
CA ALA A 177 8.33 -4.38 7.36
C ALA A 177 8.22 -3.60 6.04
N PHE A 178 8.45 -4.26 4.89
CA PHE A 178 8.33 -3.61 3.58
C PHE A 178 6.92 -3.10 3.28
N ALA A 179 5.90 -3.93 3.54
CA ALA A 179 4.52 -3.55 3.29
C ALA A 179 4.08 -2.37 4.15
N LEU A 180 4.50 -2.34 5.43
CA LEU A 180 4.23 -1.23 6.34
C LEU A 180 4.95 0.04 5.92
N SER A 181 6.24 -0.06 5.53
CA SER A 181 7.01 1.06 4.99
C SER A 181 6.30 1.69 3.78
N PHE A 182 5.87 0.89 2.82
CA PHE A 182 5.15 1.39 1.64
C PHE A 182 3.79 2.01 1.99
N GLN A 183 3.10 1.44 2.97
CA GLN A 183 1.82 1.97 3.43
C GLN A 183 1.99 3.33 4.12
N ILE A 184 3.05 3.50 4.94
CA ILE A 184 3.38 4.78 5.59
C ILE A 184 3.87 5.80 4.56
N LYS A 185 4.70 5.38 3.59
CA LYS A 185 5.17 6.22 2.47
C LYS A 185 4.04 6.81 1.65
N ALA A 186 2.88 6.16 1.57
CA ALA A 186 1.68 6.71 0.94
C ALA A 186 1.19 8.01 1.60
N ASN A 187 1.73 8.37 2.76
CA ASN A 187 1.52 9.62 3.49
C ASN A 187 0.04 9.93 3.76
N HIS A 188 -0.69 8.95 4.30
CA HIS A 188 -2.08 9.14 4.73
C HIS A 188 -2.31 8.59 6.15
N PRO A 189 -1.91 9.33 7.20
CA PRO A 189 -1.89 8.85 8.59
C PRO A 189 -3.23 8.31 9.10
N GLN A 190 -4.35 8.87 8.65
CA GLN A 190 -5.69 8.40 9.03
C GLN A 190 -5.92 6.94 8.62
N ILE A 191 -5.48 6.55 7.42
CA ILE A 191 -5.62 5.17 6.94
C ILE A 191 -4.67 4.25 7.71
N THR A 192 -3.45 4.69 8.00
CA THR A 192 -2.49 3.96 8.84
C THR A 192 -3.06 3.72 10.24
N TYR A 193 -3.71 4.73 10.82
CA TYR A 193 -4.38 4.61 12.12
C TYR A 193 -5.50 3.55 12.10
N TYR A 194 -6.34 3.54 11.07
CA TYR A 194 -7.38 2.50 10.93
C TYR A 194 -6.79 1.10 10.74
N LEU A 195 -5.71 0.99 9.96
CA LEU A 195 -5.00 -0.26 9.79
C LEU A 195 -4.45 -0.80 11.12
N ALA A 196 -3.94 0.08 12.00
CA ALA A 196 -3.41 -0.31 13.30
C ALA A 196 -4.47 -1.04 14.16
N PHE A 197 -5.74 -0.63 14.13
CA PHE A 197 -6.81 -1.34 14.83
C PHE A 197 -7.06 -2.74 14.27
N ILE A 198 -6.99 -2.89 12.94
CA ILE A 198 -7.17 -4.20 12.29
C ILE A 198 -6.01 -5.13 12.66
N VAL A 199 -4.79 -4.62 12.63
CA VAL A 199 -3.57 -5.35 13.04
C VAL A 199 -3.67 -5.78 14.50
N LEU A 200 -4.07 -4.87 15.39
CA LEU A 200 -4.28 -5.15 16.82
C LEU A 200 -5.35 -6.20 17.03
N GLY A 201 -6.50 -6.06 16.38
CA GLY A 201 -7.60 -7.03 16.47
C GLY A 201 -7.17 -8.42 16.01
N TYR A 202 -6.40 -8.50 14.91
CA TYR A 202 -5.85 -9.77 14.44
C TYR A 202 -4.83 -10.36 15.44
N ALA A 203 -3.95 -9.54 16.01
CA ALA A 203 -2.98 -9.99 17.04
C ALA A 203 -3.68 -10.53 18.29
N ILE A 204 -4.75 -9.86 18.76
CA ILE A 204 -5.57 -10.32 19.88
C ILE A 204 -6.23 -11.68 19.55
N ALA A 205 -6.78 -11.84 18.36
CA ALA A 205 -7.36 -13.10 17.93
C ALA A 205 -6.32 -14.24 17.91
N GLN A 206 -5.10 -13.97 17.43
CA GLN A 206 -3.99 -14.93 17.47
C GLN A 206 -3.56 -15.26 18.90
N MET A 207 -3.53 -14.27 19.79
CA MET A 207 -3.22 -14.45 21.22
C MET A 207 -4.25 -15.37 21.89
N CYS A 208 -5.53 -15.10 21.71
CA CYS A 208 -6.60 -15.94 22.25
C CYS A 208 -6.51 -17.39 21.75
N GLY A 209 -6.23 -17.56 20.44
CA GLY A 209 -5.98 -18.88 19.85
C GLY A 209 -4.77 -19.58 20.46
N ALA A 210 -3.67 -18.85 20.67
CA ALA A 210 -2.44 -19.39 21.25
C ALA A 210 -2.60 -19.83 22.71
N ILE A 211 -3.37 -19.08 23.49
CA ILE A 211 -3.71 -19.44 24.87
C ILE A 211 -4.54 -20.74 24.89
N LYS A 212 -5.61 -20.79 24.08
CA LYS A 212 -6.48 -21.95 23.96
C LYS A 212 -5.71 -23.21 23.54
N ASN A 213 -4.80 -23.08 22.60
CA ASN A 213 -4.04 -24.19 22.02
C ASN A 213 -2.70 -24.45 22.74
N LYS A 214 -2.41 -23.75 23.83
CA LYS A 214 -1.14 -23.85 24.60
C LYS A 214 0.12 -23.59 23.76
N THR A 215 0.03 -22.72 22.75
CA THR A 215 1.13 -22.36 21.81
C THR A 215 1.66 -20.95 22.04
N PHE A 216 1.46 -20.41 23.25
CA PHE A 216 1.84 -19.03 23.61
C PHE A 216 3.32 -18.68 23.32
N PRO A 217 4.32 -19.56 23.56
CA PRO A 217 5.72 -19.23 23.22
C PRO A 217 5.93 -18.96 21.72
N SER A 218 5.27 -19.73 20.85
CA SER A 218 5.33 -19.51 19.39
C SER A 218 4.67 -18.20 18.99
N PHE A 219 3.51 -17.89 19.57
CA PHE A 219 2.82 -16.61 19.38
C PHE A 219 3.73 -15.45 19.80
N PHE A 220 4.30 -15.50 21.01
CA PHE A 220 5.17 -14.43 21.52
C PHE A 220 6.38 -14.20 20.64
N ARG A 221 7.07 -15.27 20.21
CA ARG A 221 8.20 -15.18 19.28
C ARG A 221 7.81 -14.53 17.97
N THR A 222 6.68 -14.91 17.38
CA THR A 222 6.20 -14.32 16.11
C THR A 222 5.83 -12.86 16.30
N SER A 223 5.13 -12.52 17.38
CA SER A 223 4.74 -11.15 17.71
C SER A 223 5.97 -10.24 17.89
N LEU A 224 7.00 -10.74 18.56
CA LEU A 224 8.26 -9.99 18.72
C LEU A 224 8.93 -9.74 17.37
N MET A 225 9.00 -10.75 16.49
CA MET A 225 9.55 -10.58 15.14
C MET A 225 8.75 -9.55 14.32
N VAL A 226 7.42 -9.59 14.37
CA VAL A 226 6.55 -8.63 13.68
C VAL A 226 6.73 -7.22 14.25
N LEU A 227 6.83 -7.09 15.57
CA LEU A 227 7.04 -5.79 16.23
C LEU A 227 8.39 -5.18 15.84
N VAL A 228 9.48 -5.94 15.93
CA VAL A 228 10.81 -5.49 15.53
C VAL A 228 10.82 -5.12 14.04
N ALA A 229 10.23 -5.95 13.19
CA ALA A 229 10.11 -5.67 11.77
C ALA A 229 9.28 -4.41 11.48
N GLY A 230 8.19 -4.20 12.22
CA GLY A 230 7.39 -2.98 12.14
C GLY A 230 8.19 -1.72 12.51
N LEU A 231 8.97 -1.79 13.61
CA LEU A 231 9.83 -0.67 14.02
C LEU A 231 10.95 -0.36 13.00
N LEU A 232 11.42 -1.38 12.27
CA LEU A 232 12.43 -1.19 11.21
C LEU A 232 11.81 -0.69 9.89
N GLY A 233 10.51 -0.85 9.70
CA GLY A 233 9.78 -0.40 8.51
C GLY A 233 9.17 1.00 8.61
N ILE A 234 9.33 1.67 9.75
CA ILE A 234 8.92 3.05 10.01
C ILE A 234 10.11 3.98 9.82
#